data_81a3c7fff39094a09b96922b336bc33a
#
_entry.id   81a3c7fff39094a09b96922b336bc33a
#
_cell.length_a   1.000
_cell.length_b   1.000
_cell.length_c   1.000
_cell.angle_alpha   90.00
_cell.angle_beta   90.00
_cell.angle_gamma   90.00
#
_symmetry.space_group_name_H-M   'P 1'
#
loop_
_entity.id
_entity.type
_entity.pdbx_description
1 polymer ?
#
loop_
_entity_poly.entity_id
_entity_poly.type
_entity_poly.pdbx_seq_one_letter_code
_entity_poly.pdbx_strand_id
1 'polypeptide(L)'
;CQQDGGAGEPEGGGAGQGAAGLLYVYLGGIVAISAMVLPGISGSTLLLIMGLYLPVITAVRAVMGFDFSALPMVVVFALGVISGVALIIRLLRYLMEAYRPQMIFLIIGLMLGSLYSVVLGPTTLEVPREAMTLETFRPLFFLLGGAVIFGMQGMKVFLTRRGIQKDE
;
A
#
# COMPACT_ATOMS: atom_id res chain seq x y z
N CYS A 1 10.85 -47.30 20.61
CA CYS A 1 9.51 -46.69 20.76
C CYS A 1 9.48 -45.34 20.12
N GLN A 2 8.89 -45.33 18.98
CA GLN A 2 8.61 -44.23 18.09
C GLN A 2 7.45 -43.42 18.68
N GLN A 3 7.61 -42.17 18.94
CA GLN A 3 6.49 -41.26 19.15
C GLN A 3 6.56 -40.15 18.12
N ASP A 4 5.76 -40.35 17.08
CA ASP A 4 5.30 -39.32 16.16
C ASP A 4 4.52 -38.29 16.95
N GLY A 5 5.12 -37.12 17.15
CA GLY A 5 4.47 -35.92 17.57
C GLY A 5 4.40 -34.97 16.39
N GLY A 6 3.38 -35.14 15.54
CA GLY A 6 3.05 -34.19 14.49
C GLY A 6 2.64 -32.88 15.10
N ALA A 7 3.59 -31.98 15.35
CA ALA A 7 3.33 -30.56 15.48
C ALA A 7 3.28 -30.01 14.06
N GLY A 8 2.06 -29.60 13.64
CA GLY A 8 1.84 -28.96 12.37
C GLY A 8 2.71 -27.69 12.30
N GLU A 9 3.75 -27.76 11.49
CA GLU A 9 4.47 -26.57 11.06
C GLU A 9 3.49 -25.70 10.26
N PRO A 10 3.45 -24.38 10.52
CA PRO A 10 2.68 -23.51 9.66
C PRO A 10 3.33 -23.54 8.27
N GLU A 11 2.64 -24.16 7.32
CA GLU A 11 3.02 -24.22 5.91
C GLU A 11 3.11 -22.82 5.28
N GLY A 12 4.12 -22.06 5.66
CA GLY A 12 4.48 -20.80 5.03
C GLY A 12 5.25 -20.94 3.71
N GLY A 13 5.59 -22.16 3.31
CA GLY A 13 6.45 -22.44 2.16
C GLY A 13 5.73 -22.77 0.83
N GLY A 14 4.42 -22.96 0.84
CA GLY A 14 3.65 -23.43 -0.32
C GLY A 14 2.86 -22.38 -1.10
N ALA A 15 2.88 -21.11 -0.70
CA ALA A 15 2.01 -20.08 -1.27
C ALA A 15 2.30 -19.74 -2.76
N GLY A 16 3.36 -20.28 -3.35
CA GLY A 16 3.72 -19.99 -4.74
C GLY A 16 3.80 -21.21 -5.69
N GLN A 17 3.69 -22.44 -5.19
CA GLN A 17 4.03 -23.63 -5.99
C GLN A 17 2.84 -24.39 -6.58
N GLY A 18 1.61 -23.95 -6.36
CA GLY A 18 0.42 -24.56 -6.94
C GLY A 18 -0.51 -23.50 -7.55
N ALA A 19 -1.46 -23.93 -8.37
CA ALA A 19 -2.45 -23.02 -8.98
C ALA A 19 -3.21 -22.22 -7.92
N ALA A 20 -3.51 -22.80 -6.77
CA ALA A 20 -4.15 -22.12 -5.64
C ALA A 20 -3.24 -21.04 -5.01
N GLY A 21 -1.94 -21.31 -4.87
CA GLY A 21 -0.97 -20.34 -4.37
C GLY A 21 -0.78 -19.16 -5.31
N LEU A 22 -0.70 -19.41 -6.61
CA LEU A 22 -0.63 -18.35 -7.61
C LEU A 22 -1.89 -17.48 -7.62
N LEU A 23 -3.08 -18.10 -7.49
CA LEU A 23 -4.33 -17.37 -7.36
C LEU A 23 -4.36 -16.49 -6.11
N TYR A 24 -3.84 -17.00 -4.99
CA TYR A 24 -3.72 -16.24 -3.74
C TYR A 24 -2.79 -15.03 -3.89
N VAL A 25 -1.64 -15.21 -4.56
CA VAL A 25 -0.70 -14.13 -4.90
C VAL A 25 -1.34 -13.10 -5.82
N TYR A 26 -2.10 -13.53 -6.82
CA TYR A 26 -2.86 -12.65 -7.72
C TYR A 26 -3.88 -11.80 -6.96
N LEU A 27 -4.70 -12.43 -6.12
CA LEU A 27 -5.68 -11.71 -5.28
C LEU A 27 -4.99 -10.76 -4.29
N GLY A 28 -3.85 -11.18 -3.72
CA GLY A 28 -3.02 -10.32 -2.87
C GLY A 28 -2.54 -9.07 -3.57
N GLY A 29 -2.15 -9.17 -4.84
CA GLY A 29 -1.80 -8.01 -5.68
C GLY A 29 -2.97 -7.05 -5.87
N ILE A 30 -4.17 -7.56 -6.16
CA ILE A 30 -5.38 -6.74 -6.29
C ILE A 30 -5.71 -6.02 -4.98
N VAL A 31 -5.71 -6.75 -3.86
CA VAL A 31 -6.05 -6.20 -2.54
C VAL A 31 -5.03 -5.15 -2.11
N ALA A 32 -3.74 -5.43 -2.28
CA ALA A 32 -2.66 -4.52 -1.90
C ALA A 32 -2.75 -3.17 -2.62
N ILE A 33 -2.95 -3.19 -3.95
CA ILE A 33 -3.06 -1.95 -4.72
C ILE A 33 -4.38 -1.21 -4.44
N SER A 34 -5.47 -1.94 -4.21
CA SER A 34 -6.76 -1.34 -3.84
C SER A 34 -6.68 -0.62 -2.51
N ALA A 35 -5.99 -1.20 -1.54
CA ALA A 35 -5.74 -0.57 -0.25
C ALA A 35 -4.86 0.67 -0.35
N MET A 36 -3.84 0.64 -1.21
CA MET A 36 -2.92 1.78 -1.39
C MET A 36 -3.63 3.02 -1.97
N VAL A 37 -4.72 2.83 -2.69
CA VAL A 37 -5.55 3.94 -3.20
C VAL A 37 -6.38 4.59 -2.09
N LEU A 38 -6.72 3.84 -1.04
CA LEU A 38 -7.45 4.37 0.10
C LEU A 38 -6.51 5.14 1.05
N PRO A 39 -6.76 6.42 1.33
CA PRO A 39 -5.91 7.20 2.24
C PRO A 39 -5.95 6.59 3.64
N GLY A 40 -4.77 6.34 4.21
CA GLY A 40 -4.62 5.80 5.58
C GLY A 40 -4.37 4.29 5.66
N ILE A 41 -4.42 3.55 4.56
CA ILE A 41 -4.10 2.11 4.54
C ILE A 41 -2.85 1.88 3.68
N SER A 42 -1.89 1.14 4.23
CA SER A 42 -0.68 0.76 3.52
C SER A 42 -0.84 -0.61 2.85
N GLY A 43 -0.60 -0.69 1.54
CA GLY A 43 -0.63 -1.95 0.79
C GLY A 43 0.38 -2.97 1.31
N SER A 44 1.55 -2.53 1.78
CA SER A 44 2.55 -3.41 2.40
C SER A 44 2.06 -4.03 3.72
N THR A 45 1.33 -3.27 4.54
CA THR A 45 0.73 -3.80 5.77
C THR A 45 -0.29 -4.89 5.46
N LEU A 46 -1.11 -4.73 4.43
CA LEU A 46 -2.04 -5.80 4.03
C LEU A 46 -1.31 -7.03 3.50
N LEU A 47 -0.26 -6.86 2.70
CA LEU A 47 0.58 -7.99 2.27
C LEU A 47 1.23 -8.71 3.45
N LEU A 48 1.64 -7.98 4.50
CA LEU A 48 2.15 -8.57 5.74
C LEU A 48 1.09 -9.40 6.46
N ILE A 49 -0.12 -8.85 6.63
CA ILE A 49 -1.24 -9.56 7.27
C ILE A 49 -1.62 -10.81 6.47
N MET A 50 -1.57 -10.75 5.15
CA MET A 50 -1.81 -11.90 4.26
C MET A 50 -0.62 -12.89 4.21
N GLY A 51 0.51 -12.59 4.86
CA GLY A 51 1.72 -13.42 4.80
C GLY A 51 2.41 -13.42 3.44
N LEU A 52 2.00 -12.55 2.51
CA LEU A 52 2.54 -12.48 1.14
C LEU A 52 3.73 -11.53 1.00
N TYR A 53 3.97 -10.67 1.97
CA TYR A 53 5.02 -9.66 1.88
C TYR A 53 6.42 -10.27 1.68
N LEU A 54 6.81 -11.20 2.56
CA LEU A 54 8.11 -11.86 2.47
C LEU A 54 8.26 -12.71 1.21
N PRO A 55 7.30 -13.60 0.86
CA PRO A 55 7.36 -14.36 -0.40
C PRO A 55 7.52 -13.48 -1.64
N VAL A 56 6.74 -12.39 -1.73
CA VAL A 56 6.81 -11.47 -2.88
C VAL A 56 8.15 -10.74 -2.93
N ILE A 57 8.63 -10.21 -1.81
CA ILE A 57 9.93 -9.49 -1.77
C ILE A 57 11.09 -10.43 -2.09
N THR A 58 11.08 -11.67 -1.57
CA THR A 58 12.13 -12.66 -1.87
C THR A 58 12.10 -13.07 -3.34
N ALA A 59 10.90 -13.27 -3.91
CA ALA A 59 10.74 -13.58 -5.32
C ALA A 59 11.27 -12.43 -6.23
N VAL A 60 10.95 -11.19 -5.89
CA VAL A 60 11.47 -10.01 -6.62
C VAL A 60 13.01 -9.94 -6.53
N ARG A 61 13.58 -10.16 -5.34
CA ARG A 61 15.04 -10.19 -5.16
C ARG A 61 15.71 -11.32 -5.96
N ALA A 62 15.11 -12.51 -6.00
CA ALA A 62 15.61 -13.64 -6.77
C ALA A 62 15.66 -13.29 -8.27
N VAL A 63 14.59 -12.73 -8.81
CA VAL A 63 14.53 -12.28 -10.21
C VAL A 63 15.56 -11.20 -10.50
N MET A 64 15.79 -10.25 -9.59
CA MET A 64 16.86 -9.24 -9.73
C MET A 64 18.26 -9.85 -9.67
N GLY A 65 18.42 -11.00 -8.99
CA GLY A 65 19.65 -11.79 -8.93
C GLY A 65 19.84 -12.76 -10.12
N PHE A 66 19.03 -12.62 -11.18
CA PHE A 66 19.01 -13.51 -12.36
C PHE A 66 18.52 -14.95 -12.07
N ASP A 67 17.86 -15.17 -10.94
CA ASP A 67 17.19 -16.44 -10.66
C ASP A 67 15.73 -16.37 -11.16
N PHE A 68 15.49 -16.98 -12.31
CA PHE A 68 14.19 -16.99 -12.98
C PHE A 68 13.20 -18.03 -12.42
N SER A 69 13.58 -18.80 -11.40
CA SER A 69 12.68 -19.77 -10.78
C SER A 69 11.46 -19.11 -10.12
N ALA A 70 11.65 -17.90 -9.58
CA ALA A 70 10.60 -17.10 -8.95
C ALA A 70 9.81 -16.21 -9.94
N LEU A 71 10.17 -16.20 -11.21
CA LEU A 71 9.54 -15.36 -12.24
C LEU A 71 8.02 -15.56 -12.33
N PRO A 72 7.46 -16.79 -12.31
CA PRO A 72 6.01 -16.99 -12.39
C PRO A 72 5.25 -16.27 -11.27
N MET A 73 5.79 -16.30 -10.06
CA MET A 73 5.19 -15.63 -8.90
C MET A 73 5.16 -14.10 -9.06
N VAL A 74 6.28 -13.53 -9.50
CA VAL A 74 6.39 -12.07 -9.73
C VAL A 74 5.46 -11.61 -10.85
N VAL A 75 5.38 -12.36 -11.95
CA VAL A 75 4.49 -12.05 -13.08
C VAL A 75 3.02 -12.11 -12.65
N VAL A 76 2.62 -13.16 -11.92
CA VAL A 76 1.24 -13.29 -11.43
C VAL A 76 0.89 -12.17 -10.45
N PHE A 77 1.80 -11.82 -9.56
CA PHE A 77 1.62 -10.68 -8.65
C PHE A 77 1.46 -9.36 -9.43
N ALA A 78 2.33 -9.10 -10.42
CA ALA A 78 2.27 -7.91 -11.26
C ALA A 78 0.95 -7.84 -12.06
N LEU A 79 0.48 -8.95 -12.60
CA LEU A 79 -0.83 -9.03 -13.26
C LEU A 79 -1.97 -8.73 -12.27
N GLY A 80 -1.88 -9.22 -11.04
CA GLY A 80 -2.80 -8.88 -9.95
C GLY A 80 -2.83 -7.38 -9.67
N VAL A 81 -1.67 -6.75 -9.57
CA VAL A 81 -1.55 -5.30 -9.36
C VAL A 81 -2.15 -4.52 -10.55
N ILE A 82 -1.82 -4.87 -11.78
CA ILE A 82 -2.33 -4.17 -12.98
C ILE A 82 -3.86 -4.30 -13.07
N SER A 83 -4.39 -5.50 -12.87
CA SER A 83 -5.85 -5.73 -12.89
C SER A 83 -6.53 -5.02 -11.71
N GLY A 84 -5.89 -4.99 -10.53
CA GLY A 84 -6.35 -4.26 -9.36
C GLY A 84 -6.44 -2.74 -9.61
N VAL A 85 -5.43 -2.14 -10.23
CA VAL A 85 -5.46 -0.72 -10.64
C VAL A 85 -6.64 -0.45 -11.58
N ALA A 86 -6.82 -1.27 -12.60
CA ALA A 86 -7.92 -1.09 -13.55
C ALA A 86 -9.29 -1.23 -12.86
N LEU A 87 -9.42 -2.21 -11.96
CA LEU A 87 -10.64 -2.45 -11.20
C LEU A 87 -10.97 -1.29 -10.26
N ILE A 88 -9.97 -0.83 -9.47
CA ILE A 88 -10.20 0.22 -8.48
C ILE A 88 -10.49 1.57 -9.13
N ILE A 89 -9.83 1.90 -10.24
CA ILE A 89 -10.12 3.13 -11.01
C ILE A 89 -11.57 3.10 -11.52
N ARG A 90 -12.00 1.97 -12.08
CA ARG A 90 -13.37 1.82 -12.58
C ARG A 90 -14.38 1.91 -11.44
N LEU A 91 -14.10 1.26 -10.32
CA LEU A 91 -14.95 1.29 -9.12
C LEU A 91 -15.06 2.71 -8.55
N LEU A 92 -13.94 3.41 -8.38
CA LEU A 92 -13.93 4.78 -7.87
C LEU A 92 -14.67 5.75 -8.79
N ARG A 93 -14.48 5.61 -10.10
CA ARG A 93 -15.22 6.42 -11.08
C ARG A 93 -16.73 6.20 -10.93
N TYR A 94 -17.17 4.94 -10.91
CA TYR A 94 -18.58 4.61 -10.72
C TYR A 94 -19.15 5.14 -9.39
N LEU A 95 -18.41 4.98 -8.29
CA LEU A 95 -18.81 5.48 -6.98
C LEU A 95 -18.88 7.02 -6.93
N MET A 96 -17.94 7.70 -7.58
CA MET A 96 -17.95 9.17 -7.65
C MET A 96 -19.07 9.71 -8.56
N GLU A 97 -19.51 8.97 -9.56
CA GLU A 97 -20.64 9.34 -10.40
C GLU A 97 -21.99 9.07 -9.71
N ALA A 98 -22.14 7.89 -9.11
CA ALA A 98 -23.40 7.44 -8.49
C ALA A 98 -23.61 7.98 -7.05
N TYR A 99 -22.53 8.08 -6.25
CA TYR A 99 -22.60 8.37 -4.82
C TYR A 99 -21.65 9.50 -4.41
N ARG A 100 -21.61 10.58 -5.20
CA ARG A 100 -20.69 11.70 -5.01
C ARG A 100 -20.62 12.26 -3.58
N PRO A 101 -21.75 12.60 -2.89
CA PRO A 101 -21.68 13.16 -1.55
C PRO A 101 -21.15 12.15 -0.53
N GLN A 102 -21.54 10.88 -0.62
CA GLN A 102 -21.10 9.83 0.30
C GLN A 102 -19.60 9.57 0.15
N MET A 103 -19.07 9.58 -1.09
CA MET A 103 -17.64 9.43 -1.36
C MET A 103 -16.81 10.57 -0.78
N ILE A 104 -17.30 11.81 -0.85
CA ILE A 104 -16.61 12.95 -0.25
C ILE A 104 -16.51 12.79 1.26
N PHE A 105 -17.62 12.41 1.93
CA PHE A 105 -17.61 12.16 3.38
C PHE A 105 -16.71 10.98 3.76
N LEU A 106 -16.70 9.90 2.95
CA LEU A 106 -15.81 8.76 3.15
C LEU A 106 -14.34 9.18 3.09
N ILE A 107 -13.95 9.94 2.07
CA ILE A 107 -12.57 10.42 1.89
C ILE A 107 -12.16 11.32 3.07
N ILE A 108 -13.02 12.25 3.48
CA ILE A 108 -12.76 13.13 4.63
C ILE A 108 -12.61 12.29 5.90
N GLY A 109 -13.48 11.30 6.13
CA GLY A 109 -13.40 10.41 7.28
C GLY A 109 -12.09 9.60 7.31
N LEU A 110 -11.67 9.07 6.16
CA LEU A 110 -10.39 8.35 6.03
C LEU A 110 -9.19 9.29 6.27
N MET A 111 -9.24 10.52 5.78
CA MET A 111 -8.18 11.52 6.04
C MET A 111 -8.09 11.87 7.53
N LEU A 112 -9.22 12.07 8.20
CA LEU A 112 -9.25 12.32 9.65
C LEU A 112 -8.78 11.10 10.44
N GLY A 113 -9.17 9.89 10.03
CA GLY A 113 -8.71 8.64 10.62
C GLY A 113 -7.20 8.43 10.45
N SER A 114 -6.65 8.77 9.29
CA SER A 114 -5.20 8.68 9.06
C SER A 114 -4.43 9.70 9.91
N LEU A 115 -4.95 10.90 10.09
CA LEU A 115 -4.35 11.90 10.98
C LEU A 115 -4.33 11.43 12.44
N TYR A 116 -5.44 10.85 12.90
CA TYR A 116 -5.51 10.23 14.22
C TYR A 116 -4.49 9.09 14.38
N SER A 117 -4.35 8.24 13.37
CA SER A 117 -3.37 7.16 13.34
C SER A 117 -1.92 7.66 13.38
N VAL A 118 -1.62 8.78 12.73
CA VAL A 118 -0.27 9.38 12.78
C VAL A 118 0.07 9.90 14.18
N VAL A 119 -0.91 10.48 14.88
CA VAL A 119 -0.69 10.99 16.26
C VAL A 119 -0.48 9.86 17.26
N LEU A 120 -1.26 8.78 17.15
CA LEU A 120 -1.20 7.63 18.06
C LEU A 120 -0.29 6.49 17.57
N GLY A 121 0.12 6.49 16.31
CA GLY A 121 0.97 5.46 15.71
C GLY A 121 2.22 5.12 16.53
N PRO A 122 2.93 6.08 17.11
CA PRO A 122 4.10 5.81 17.95
C PRO A 122 3.81 4.93 19.16
N THR A 123 2.58 4.91 19.67
CA THR A 123 2.20 4.10 20.86
C THR A 123 2.01 2.62 20.56
N THR A 124 1.87 2.23 19.30
CA THR A 124 1.62 0.85 18.84
C THR A 124 2.87 0.12 18.35
N LEU A 125 4.04 0.74 18.45
CA LEU A 125 5.33 0.13 18.09
C LEU A 125 5.75 -0.91 19.13
N GLU A 126 6.61 -1.87 18.73
CA GLU A 126 7.22 -2.86 19.65
C GLU A 126 7.95 -2.21 20.84
N VAL A 127 8.48 -1.00 20.64
CA VAL A 127 8.95 -0.12 21.71
C VAL A 127 8.00 1.07 21.75
N PRO A 128 6.97 1.05 22.61
CA PRO A 128 5.98 2.11 22.68
C PRO A 128 6.66 3.45 23.00
N ARG A 129 6.46 4.43 22.15
CA ARG A 129 6.82 5.83 22.42
C ARG A 129 5.56 6.58 22.82
N GLU A 130 5.74 7.61 23.61
CA GLU A 130 4.63 8.47 24.01
C GLU A 130 3.93 9.06 22.80
N ALA A 131 2.60 9.21 22.89
CA ALA A 131 1.80 9.87 21.86
C ALA A 131 2.39 11.26 21.59
N MET A 132 2.23 11.73 20.36
CA MET A 132 2.71 13.05 19.97
C MET A 132 1.99 14.12 20.79
N THR A 133 2.72 14.73 21.73
CA THR A 133 2.27 15.86 22.55
C THR A 133 2.81 17.16 21.98
N LEU A 134 2.26 18.29 22.43
CA LEU A 134 2.73 19.62 22.01
C LEU A 134 4.21 19.85 22.35
N GLU A 135 4.74 19.20 23.38
CA GLU A 135 6.16 19.29 23.79
C GLU A 135 7.07 18.48 22.84
N THR A 136 6.56 17.36 22.30
CA THR A 136 7.30 16.52 21.34
C THR A 136 7.14 17.02 19.90
N PHE A 137 6.19 17.93 19.68
CA PHE A 137 5.95 18.51 18.35
C PHE A 137 7.12 19.44 17.95
N ARG A 138 7.81 19.07 16.87
CA ARG A 138 8.90 19.91 16.30
C ARG A 138 8.35 20.75 15.15
N PRO A 139 8.03 22.03 15.39
CA PRO A 139 7.41 22.89 14.37
C PRO A 139 8.29 23.08 13.13
N LEU A 140 9.62 22.97 13.28
CA LEU A 140 10.55 23.08 12.17
C LEU A 140 10.32 22.00 11.11
N PHE A 141 10.14 20.74 11.51
CA PHE A 141 9.87 19.65 10.56
C PHE A 141 8.47 19.73 9.94
N PHE A 142 7.50 20.24 10.69
CA PHE A 142 6.16 20.50 10.17
C PHE A 142 6.18 21.60 9.09
N LEU A 143 6.88 22.70 9.33
CA LEU A 143 7.05 23.79 8.35
C LEU A 143 7.83 23.31 7.13
N LEU A 144 8.86 22.50 7.32
CA LEU A 144 9.65 21.95 6.22
C LEU A 144 8.81 21.02 5.34
N GLY A 145 7.99 20.14 5.93
CA GLY A 145 7.04 19.29 5.20
C GLY A 145 6.00 20.10 4.45
N GLY A 146 5.45 21.14 5.08
CA GLY A 146 4.54 22.10 4.44
C GLY A 146 5.19 22.82 3.27
N ALA A 147 6.40 23.31 3.44
CA ALA A 147 7.16 23.99 2.38
C ALA A 147 7.41 23.09 1.17
N VAL A 148 7.74 21.81 1.39
CA VAL A 148 7.90 20.83 0.31
C VAL A 148 6.60 20.63 -0.46
N ILE A 149 5.47 20.45 0.24
CA ILE A 149 4.16 20.26 -0.39
C ILE A 149 3.74 21.50 -1.20
N PHE A 150 3.85 22.69 -0.61
CA PHE A 150 3.54 23.93 -1.30
C PHE A 150 4.49 24.21 -2.47
N GLY A 151 5.77 23.85 -2.33
CA GLY A 151 6.75 23.95 -3.42
C GLY A 151 6.39 23.04 -4.60
N MET A 152 5.99 21.81 -4.34
CA MET A 152 5.52 20.88 -5.37
C MET A 152 4.24 21.37 -6.05
N GLN A 153 3.29 21.90 -5.29
CA GLN A 153 2.07 22.49 -5.87
C GLN A 153 2.37 23.73 -6.71
N GLY A 154 3.23 24.62 -6.22
CA GLY A 154 3.68 25.79 -6.98
C GLY A 154 4.35 25.41 -8.30
N MET A 155 5.20 24.39 -8.27
CA MET A 155 5.85 23.87 -9.47
C MET A 155 4.84 23.27 -10.47
N LYS A 156 3.83 22.54 -9.98
CA LYS A 156 2.72 22.03 -10.82
C LYS A 156 1.99 23.16 -11.53
N VAL A 157 1.59 24.19 -10.79
CA VAL A 157 0.88 25.36 -11.35
C VAL A 157 1.74 26.10 -12.37
N PHE A 158 3.04 26.26 -12.08
CA PHE A 158 3.98 26.92 -12.97
C PHE A 158 4.19 26.13 -14.29
N LEU A 159 4.33 24.79 -14.19
CA LEU A 159 4.45 23.92 -15.37
C LEU A 159 3.17 23.91 -16.20
N THR A 160 2.01 23.88 -15.55
CA THR A 160 0.70 23.91 -16.24
C THR A 160 0.50 25.24 -16.97
N ARG A 161 0.90 26.36 -16.38
CA ARG A 161 0.84 27.67 -17.04
C ARG A 161 1.78 27.77 -18.24
N ARG A 162 2.98 27.15 -18.17
CA ARG A 162 3.91 27.11 -19.31
C ARG A 162 3.49 26.13 -20.41
N GLY A 163 2.78 25.04 -20.05
CA GLY A 163 2.24 24.08 -21.02
C GLY A 163 1.12 24.67 -21.86
N ILE A 164 0.24 25.47 -21.26
CA ILE A 164 -0.86 26.13 -21.97
C ILE A 164 -0.38 27.20 -22.96
N GLN A 165 0.81 27.76 -22.73
CA GLN A 165 1.39 28.79 -23.62
C GLN A 165 2.13 28.20 -24.85
N LYS A 166 2.19 26.87 -24.98
CA LYS A 166 2.88 26.20 -26.09
C LYS A 166 1.94 25.65 -27.16
N ASP A 167 0.64 25.68 -26.90
CA ASP A 167 -0.42 25.17 -27.79
C ASP A 167 -1.29 26.33 -28.40
N GLU A 168 -0.85 27.60 -28.31
CA GLU A 168 -1.29 28.75 -29.08
C GLU A 168 -0.15 29.19 -30.04
#